data_5cfe5105775ed8f28a41072f968cbc63
#
_entry.id   5cfe5105775ed8f28a41072f968cbc63
#
_cell.length_a   1.000
_cell.length_b   1.000
_cell.length_c   1.000
_cell.angle_alpha   90.00
_cell.angle_beta   90.00
_cell.angle_gamma   90.00
#
_symmetry.space_group_name_H-M   'P 1'
#
loop_
_entity.id
_entity.type
_entity.pdbx_description
1 polymer ?
#
loop_
_entity_poly.entity_id
_entity_poly.type
_entity_poly.pdbx_seq_one_letter_code
_entity_poly.pdbx_strand_id
1 'polypeptide(L)'
;MPVQIPKSHQDLIEGAYPACLTTVMPDGQPQTTPVWCNREGDFVLINTMRGFRKERNMSANPKVTLLAYNPKNPLHNIEIRGRVVEMTTENALQHLDELTQLYLNKPDARFFGDSIAEELAEKYVPVRIKIEPVRIRVEG
;
A
#
# COMPACT_ATOMS: atom_id res chain seq x y z
N MET A 1 -11.68 5.45 -14.46
CA MET A 1 -10.28 5.56 -14.95
C MET A 1 -9.42 6.19 -13.89
N PRO A 2 -8.30 5.59 -13.54
CA PRO A 2 -7.39 6.21 -12.56
C PRO A 2 -6.75 7.46 -13.12
N VAL A 3 -6.52 8.43 -12.24
CA VAL A 3 -5.67 9.58 -12.58
C VAL A 3 -4.24 9.06 -12.77
N GLN A 4 -3.56 9.55 -13.79
CA GLN A 4 -2.22 9.10 -14.13
C GLN A 4 -1.19 9.55 -13.08
N ILE A 5 -0.38 8.62 -12.61
CA ILE A 5 0.74 8.94 -11.70
C ILE A 5 1.84 9.61 -12.53
N PRO A 6 2.23 10.87 -12.20
CA PRO A 6 3.26 11.57 -12.96
C PRO A 6 4.57 10.79 -13.01
N LYS A 7 5.18 10.70 -14.18
CA LYS A 7 6.43 9.97 -14.37
C LYS A 7 7.54 10.42 -13.42
N SER A 8 7.57 11.71 -13.10
CA SER A 8 8.55 12.31 -12.20
C SER A 8 8.47 11.76 -10.77
N HIS A 9 7.34 11.16 -10.39
CA HIS A 9 7.08 10.70 -9.02
C HIS A 9 6.71 9.22 -8.94
N GLN A 10 6.79 8.48 -10.05
CA GLN A 10 6.53 7.04 -10.03
C GLN A 10 7.52 6.28 -9.16
N ASP A 11 8.75 6.77 -9.04
CA ASP A 11 9.76 6.20 -8.17
C ASP A 11 9.29 6.06 -6.74
N LEU A 12 8.49 7.02 -6.26
CA LEU A 12 7.98 7.02 -4.88
C LEU A 12 7.01 5.87 -4.61
N ILE A 13 6.34 5.37 -5.65
CA ILE A 13 5.37 4.28 -5.50
C ILE A 13 6.02 2.91 -5.75
N GLU A 14 7.01 2.84 -6.63
CA GLU A 14 7.61 1.56 -7.02
C GLU A 14 9.04 1.35 -6.52
N GLY A 15 9.63 2.33 -5.82
CA GLY A 15 11.03 2.31 -5.43
C GLY A 15 11.30 1.92 -3.98
N ALA A 16 10.36 1.32 -3.28
CA ALA A 16 10.50 0.92 -1.87
C ALA A 16 10.71 2.11 -0.92
N TYR A 17 10.06 3.22 -1.21
CA TYR A 17 10.11 4.39 -0.33
C TYR A 17 9.07 4.29 0.79
N PRO A 18 9.29 4.98 1.93
CA PRO A 18 8.29 5.04 2.99
C PRO A 18 6.95 5.58 2.46
N ALA A 19 5.88 4.93 2.85
CA ALA A 19 4.53 5.34 2.50
C ALA A 19 3.62 5.21 3.72
N CYS A 20 2.66 6.11 3.83
CA CYS A 20 1.65 6.10 4.89
C CYS A 20 0.28 6.07 4.26
N LEU A 21 -0.56 5.17 4.76
CA LEU A 21 -1.94 5.03 4.30
C LEU A 21 -2.88 5.53 5.37
N THR A 22 -3.81 6.42 4.98
CA THR A 22 -4.88 6.90 5.85
C THR A 22 -6.20 6.28 5.42
N THR A 23 -6.88 5.64 6.36
CA THR A 23 -8.22 5.08 6.19
C THR A 23 -9.16 5.78 7.18
N VAL A 24 -10.46 5.55 7.05
CA VAL A 24 -11.48 6.24 7.86
C VAL A 24 -12.09 5.25 8.85
N MET A 25 -11.99 5.60 10.15
CA MET A 25 -12.62 4.83 11.22
C MET A 25 -14.15 4.95 11.16
N PRO A 26 -14.89 4.03 11.79
CA PRO A 26 -16.36 4.09 11.80
C PRO A 26 -16.94 5.42 12.31
N ASP A 27 -16.24 6.10 13.23
CA ASP A 27 -16.66 7.39 13.75
C ASP A 27 -16.19 8.57 12.91
N GLY A 28 -15.51 8.31 11.77
CA GLY A 28 -15.00 9.36 10.89
C GLY A 28 -13.58 9.77 11.18
N GLN A 29 -12.95 9.25 12.25
CA GLN A 29 -11.59 9.62 12.59
C GLN A 29 -10.62 9.03 11.54
N PRO A 30 -9.71 9.84 10.95
CA PRO A 30 -8.65 9.29 10.11
C PRO A 30 -7.68 8.44 10.93
N GLN A 31 -7.28 7.29 10.37
CA GLN A 31 -6.30 6.39 10.97
C GLN A 31 -5.17 6.19 9.97
N THR A 32 -3.93 6.41 10.39
CA THR A 32 -2.78 6.39 9.50
C THR A 32 -1.75 5.36 9.96
N THR A 33 -1.29 4.52 9.04
CA THR A 33 -0.27 3.51 9.30
C THR A 33 0.74 3.46 8.15
N PRO A 34 2.01 3.09 8.42
CA PRO A 34 2.95 2.85 7.36
C PRO A 34 2.56 1.59 6.58
N VAL A 35 2.80 1.62 5.28
CA VAL A 35 2.53 0.49 4.40
C VAL A 35 3.63 0.35 3.36
N TRP A 36 3.77 -0.84 2.80
CA TRP A 36 4.53 -1.07 1.58
C TRP A 36 3.59 -0.94 0.39
N CYS A 37 4.08 -0.41 -0.71
CA CYS A 37 3.27 -0.26 -1.91
C CYS A 37 4.08 -0.52 -3.18
N ASN A 38 3.36 -0.87 -4.22
CA ASN A 38 3.85 -0.89 -5.60
C ASN A 38 2.69 -0.46 -6.50
N ARG A 39 2.82 -0.63 -7.79
CA ARG A 39 1.76 -0.19 -8.71
C ARG A 39 1.51 -1.20 -9.82
N GLU A 40 0.30 -1.11 -10.36
CA GLU A 40 -0.11 -1.82 -11.56
C GLU A 40 -0.69 -0.75 -12.49
N GLY A 41 0.10 -0.32 -13.49
CA GLY A 41 -0.26 0.86 -14.27
C GLY A 41 -0.35 2.09 -13.37
N ASP A 42 -1.48 2.76 -13.38
CA ASP A 42 -1.73 3.91 -12.52
C ASP A 42 -2.52 3.57 -11.24
N PHE A 43 -2.78 2.30 -11.00
CA PHE A 43 -3.34 1.84 -9.74
C PHE A 43 -2.23 1.62 -8.72
N VAL A 44 -2.50 1.94 -7.47
CA VAL A 44 -1.59 1.65 -6.36
C VAL A 44 -2.03 0.35 -5.70
N LEU A 45 -1.07 -0.52 -5.43
CA LEU A 45 -1.31 -1.79 -4.75
C LEU A 45 -0.66 -1.76 -3.38
N ILE A 46 -1.42 -2.17 -2.37
CA ILE A 46 -0.92 -2.39 -1.02
C ILE A 46 -1.38 -3.77 -0.54
N ASN A 47 -0.87 -4.19 0.60
CA ASN A 47 -1.24 -5.47 1.20
C ASN A 47 -1.49 -5.27 2.69
N THR A 48 -2.43 -6.02 3.23
CA THR A 48 -2.72 -6.03 4.66
C THR A 48 -3.21 -7.42 5.04
N MET A 49 -3.65 -7.59 6.29
CA MET A 49 -4.16 -8.86 6.78
C MET A 49 -5.66 -8.75 7.05
N ARG A 50 -6.39 -9.82 6.75
CA ARG A 50 -7.81 -9.89 7.07
C ARG A 50 -8.01 -9.66 8.57
N GLY A 51 -8.97 -8.78 8.89
CA GLY A 51 -9.31 -8.45 10.26
C GLY A 51 -8.51 -7.31 10.87
N PHE A 52 -7.45 -6.85 10.22
CA PHE A 52 -6.73 -5.65 10.70
C PHE A 52 -7.63 -4.42 10.58
N ARG A 53 -7.38 -3.42 11.42
CA ARG A 53 -8.23 -2.22 11.46
C ARG A 53 -8.33 -1.56 10.09
N LYS A 54 -7.22 -1.38 9.39
CA LYS A 54 -7.26 -0.73 8.07
C LYS A 54 -8.05 -1.56 7.05
N GLU A 55 -8.00 -2.89 7.12
CA GLU A 55 -8.77 -3.74 6.21
C GLU A 55 -10.26 -3.56 6.46
N ARG A 56 -10.68 -3.57 7.74
CA ARG A 56 -12.07 -3.34 8.11
C ARG A 56 -12.53 -1.94 7.74
N ASN A 57 -11.66 -0.94 7.93
CA ASN A 57 -11.97 0.44 7.55
C ASN A 57 -12.23 0.56 6.06
N MET A 58 -11.35 -0.03 5.24
CA MET A 58 -11.49 0.04 3.77
C MET A 58 -12.69 -0.76 3.26
N SER A 59 -13.05 -1.85 3.94
CA SER A 59 -14.25 -2.61 3.59
C SER A 59 -15.53 -1.80 3.81
N ALA A 60 -15.55 -0.94 4.83
CA ALA A 60 -16.71 -0.12 5.15
C ALA A 60 -16.72 1.23 4.43
N ASN A 61 -15.55 1.81 4.16
CA ASN A 61 -15.40 3.10 3.49
C ASN A 61 -14.20 3.04 2.54
N PRO A 62 -14.44 3.10 1.23
CA PRO A 62 -13.36 2.92 0.25
C PRO A 62 -12.44 4.12 0.10
N LYS A 63 -12.74 5.25 0.72
CA LYS A 63 -11.92 6.46 0.60
C LYS A 63 -10.63 6.30 1.40
N VAL A 64 -9.50 6.56 0.72
CA VAL A 64 -8.16 6.46 1.32
C VAL A 64 -7.27 7.58 0.82
N THR A 65 -6.23 7.86 1.58
CA THR A 65 -5.15 8.77 1.16
C THR A 65 -3.82 8.08 1.42
N LEU A 66 -2.94 8.11 0.43
CA LEU A 66 -1.60 7.56 0.55
C LEU A 66 -0.58 8.68 0.31
N LEU A 67 0.39 8.78 1.22
CA LEU A 67 1.53 9.69 1.09
C LEU A 67 2.79 8.86 0.96
N ALA A 68 3.59 9.11 -0.07
CA ALA A 68 4.91 8.51 -0.21
C ALA A 68 5.95 9.61 -0.41
N TYR A 69 7.15 9.41 0.12
CA TYR A 69 8.18 10.44 0.07
C TYR A 69 9.58 9.84 0.11
N ASN A 70 10.54 10.61 -0.40
CA ASN A 70 11.95 10.26 -0.32
C ASN A 70 12.49 10.78 1.03
N PRO A 71 12.91 9.90 1.95
CA PRO A 71 13.37 10.33 3.27
C PRO A 71 14.64 11.18 3.23
N LYS A 72 15.42 11.10 2.16
CA LYS A 72 16.62 11.94 1.97
C LYS A 72 16.29 13.31 1.42
N ASN A 73 15.11 13.46 0.83
CA ASN A 73 14.60 14.72 0.31
C ASN A 73 13.07 14.70 0.43
N PRO A 74 12.52 14.97 1.63
CA PRO A 74 11.06 14.85 1.85
C PRO A 74 10.21 15.80 1.01
N LEU A 75 10.82 16.84 0.42
CA LEU A 75 10.11 17.70 -0.52
C LEU A 75 9.74 16.96 -1.81
N HIS A 76 10.45 15.87 -2.13
CA HIS A 76 10.04 14.98 -3.20
C HIS A 76 9.00 14.01 -2.61
N ASN A 77 7.72 14.32 -2.82
CA ASN A 77 6.63 13.56 -2.25
C ASN A 77 5.42 13.52 -3.18
N ILE A 78 4.55 12.55 -2.93
CA ILE A 78 3.29 12.38 -3.67
C ILE A 78 2.17 12.06 -2.69
N GLU A 79 1.07 12.80 -2.80
CA GLU A 79 -0.16 12.49 -2.07
C GLU A 79 -1.18 11.97 -3.07
N ILE A 80 -1.71 10.79 -2.82
CA ILE A 80 -2.73 10.17 -3.65
C ILE A 80 -4.01 10.04 -2.84
N ARG A 81 -5.03 10.79 -3.24
CA ARG A 81 -6.39 10.61 -2.72
C ARG A 81 -7.08 9.66 -3.67
N GLY A 82 -7.57 8.56 -3.14
CA GLY A 82 -8.11 7.51 -3.97
C GLY A 82 -9.24 6.76 -3.31
N ARG A 83 -9.63 5.70 -3.98
CA ARG A 83 -10.64 4.79 -3.45
C ARG A 83 -10.24 3.35 -3.73
N VAL A 84 -10.57 2.49 -2.79
CA VAL A 84 -10.36 1.06 -2.94
C VAL A 84 -11.36 0.52 -3.98
N VAL A 85 -10.85 -0.13 -5.01
CA VAL A 85 -11.67 -0.72 -6.07
C VAL A 85 -11.63 -2.25 -6.06
N GLU A 86 -10.67 -2.84 -5.36
CA GLU A 86 -10.58 -4.29 -5.23
C GLU A 86 -9.91 -4.66 -3.91
N MET A 87 -10.48 -5.65 -3.24
CA MET A 87 -9.91 -6.29 -2.06
C MET A 87 -10.05 -7.79 -2.26
N THR A 88 -8.93 -8.52 -2.33
CA THR A 88 -8.98 -9.94 -2.63
C THR A 88 -7.87 -10.71 -1.91
N THR A 89 -8.17 -11.94 -1.53
CA THR A 89 -7.17 -12.88 -1.01
C THR A 89 -6.48 -13.63 -2.16
N GLU A 90 -7.02 -13.55 -3.37
CA GLU A 90 -6.48 -14.21 -4.54
C GLU A 90 -5.14 -13.58 -4.94
N ASN A 91 -4.10 -14.40 -4.99
CA ASN A 91 -2.72 -13.97 -5.27
C ASN A 91 -2.19 -12.93 -4.27
N ALA A 92 -2.83 -12.79 -3.10
CA ALA A 92 -2.44 -11.79 -2.12
C ALA A 92 -1.11 -12.12 -1.43
N LEU A 93 -0.85 -13.40 -1.15
CA LEU A 93 0.46 -13.80 -0.60
C LEU A 93 1.58 -13.58 -1.62
N GLN A 94 1.34 -13.91 -2.88
CA GLN A 94 2.31 -13.65 -3.95
C GLN A 94 2.65 -12.15 -4.02
N HIS A 95 1.64 -11.30 -3.96
CA HIS A 95 1.83 -9.84 -3.96
C HIS A 95 2.61 -9.39 -2.71
N LEU A 96 2.28 -9.94 -1.55
CA LEU A 96 2.98 -9.61 -0.31
C LEU A 96 4.46 -10.01 -0.38
N ASP A 97 4.76 -11.17 -0.98
CA ASP A 97 6.14 -11.60 -1.19
C ASP A 97 6.88 -10.68 -2.16
N GLU A 98 6.22 -10.21 -3.21
CA GLU A 98 6.79 -9.22 -4.14
C GLU A 98 7.16 -7.93 -3.41
N LEU A 99 6.28 -7.43 -2.54
CA LEU A 99 6.56 -6.25 -1.72
C LEU A 99 7.74 -6.49 -0.77
N THR A 100 7.80 -7.69 -0.18
CA THR A 100 8.88 -8.06 0.72
C THR A 100 10.22 -8.05 -0.03
N GLN A 101 10.26 -8.62 -1.22
CA GLN A 101 11.45 -8.65 -2.06
C GLN A 101 11.90 -7.23 -2.42
N LEU A 102 10.95 -6.37 -2.74
CA LEU A 102 11.23 -4.97 -3.08
C LEU A 102 11.78 -4.20 -1.88
N TYR A 103 11.10 -4.26 -0.73
CA TYR A 103 11.44 -3.45 0.43
C TYR A 103 12.65 -3.97 1.21
N LEU A 104 12.90 -5.28 1.22
CA LEU A 104 14.09 -5.86 1.83
C LEU A 104 15.27 -5.92 0.85
N ASN A 105 15.04 -5.58 -0.42
CA ASN A 105 16.05 -5.67 -1.48
C ASN A 105 16.67 -7.06 -1.55
N LYS A 106 15.82 -8.09 -1.54
CA LYS A 106 16.24 -9.50 -1.52
C LYS A 106 15.36 -10.29 -2.50
N PRO A 107 15.89 -10.77 -3.65
CA PRO A 107 15.08 -11.32 -4.74
C PRO A 107 14.16 -12.48 -4.38
N ASP A 108 14.53 -13.31 -3.42
CA ASP A 108 13.76 -14.49 -3.07
C ASP A 108 13.07 -14.38 -1.70
N ALA A 109 13.00 -13.16 -1.15
CA ALA A 109 12.43 -12.96 0.17
C ALA A 109 10.96 -13.34 0.20
N ARG A 110 10.55 -13.93 1.32
CA ARG A 110 9.16 -14.25 1.63
C ARG A 110 8.74 -13.51 2.88
N PHE A 111 7.53 -12.97 2.87
CA PHE A 111 7.04 -12.22 4.02
C PHE A 111 7.06 -13.08 5.28
N PHE A 112 6.44 -14.27 5.21
CA PHE A 112 6.49 -15.22 6.32
C PHE A 112 7.81 -15.99 6.24
N GLY A 113 8.71 -15.67 7.15
CA GLY A 113 10.07 -16.24 7.22
C GLY A 113 11.15 -15.18 7.18
N ASP A 114 11.05 -14.21 6.26
CA ASP A 114 12.08 -13.18 6.12
C ASP A 114 11.68 -11.85 6.76
N SER A 115 10.39 -11.54 6.81
CA SER A 115 9.90 -10.30 7.45
C SER A 115 9.33 -10.55 8.84
N ILE A 116 8.48 -11.58 8.98
CA ILE A 116 7.96 -12.02 10.27
C ILE A 116 8.09 -13.55 10.37
N ALA A 117 7.85 -14.09 11.55
CA ALA A 117 8.01 -15.51 11.81
C ALA A 117 7.14 -16.38 10.88
N GLU A 118 7.73 -17.44 10.33
CA GLU A 118 7.07 -18.34 9.37
C GLU A 118 5.79 -18.93 9.93
N GLU A 119 5.76 -19.26 11.23
CA GLU A 119 4.61 -19.86 11.89
C GLU A 119 3.36 -18.97 11.84
N LEU A 120 3.54 -17.67 11.68
CA LEU A 120 2.42 -16.72 11.60
C LEU A 120 1.62 -16.86 10.31
N ALA A 121 2.14 -17.58 9.31
CA ALA A 121 1.41 -17.85 8.08
C ALA A 121 0.10 -18.62 8.32
N GLU A 122 0.01 -19.37 9.41
CA GLU A 122 -1.22 -20.08 9.77
C GLU A 122 -2.26 -19.15 10.40
N LYS A 123 -1.82 -18.01 10.94
CA LYS A 123 -2.68 -17.07 11.66
C LYS A 123 -3.22 -15.95 10.77
N TYR A 124 -2.43 -15.48 9.82
CA TYR A 124 -2.76 -14.29 9.05
C TYR A 124 -3.10 -14.62 7.61
N VAL A 125 -4.15 -13.96 7.09
CA VAL A 125 -4.59 -14.11 5.70
C VAL A 125 -4.31 -12.80 4.98
N PRO A 126 -3.32 -12.77 4.06
CA PRO A 126 -3.03 -11.57 3.28
C PRO A 126 -4.20 -11.16 2.40
N VAL A 127 -4.39 -9.86 2.25
CA VAL A 127 -5.39 -9.25 1.38
C VAL A 127 -4.68 -8.25 0.48
N ARG A 128 -4.83 -8.41 -0.83
CA ARG A 128 -4.32 -7.45 -1.80
C ARG A 128 -5.37 -6.36 -2.03
N ILE A 129 -4.93 -5.12 -1.92
CA ILE A 129 -5.79 -3.95 -2.04
C ILE A 129 -5.37 -3.16 -3.27
N LYS A 130 -6.34 -2.86 -4.14
CA LYS A 130 -6.12 -2.04 -5.32
C LYS A 130 -6.80 -0.70 -5.14
N ILE A 131 -6.01 0.36 -5.24
CA ILE A 131 -6.47 1.74 -5.03
C ILE A 131 -6.45 2.48 -6.37
N GLU A 132 -7.60 3.08 -6.71
CA GLU A 132 -7.72 3.95 -7.87
C GLU A 132 -7.44 5.39 -7.45
N PRO A 133 -6.36 6.02 -7.95
CA PRO A 133 -6.15 7.44 -7.70
C PRO A 133 -7.28 8.27 -8.29
N VAL A 134 -7.82 9.18 -7.47
CA VAL A 134 -8.87 10.12 -7.88
C VAL A 134 -8.28 11.52 -8.00
N ARG A 135 -7.35 11.87 -7.12
CA ARG A 135 -6.65 13.14 -7.14
C ARG A 135 -5.21 12.94 -6.68
N ILE A 136 -4.27 13.47 -7.43
CA ILE A 136 -2.85 13.36 -7.13
C ILE A 136 -2.25 14.74 -6.97
N ARG A 137 -1.42 14.91 -5.94
CA ARG A 137 -0.66 16.11 -5.70
C ARG A 137 0.80 15.73 -5.52
N VAL A 138 1.70 16.42 -6.21
CA VAL A 138 3.14 16.14 -6.16
C VAL A 138 3.92 17.40 -5.78
N GLU A 139 5.07 17.19 -5.14
CA GLU A 139 6.05 18.22 -4.86
C GLU A 139 7.44 17.71 -5.23
N GLY A 140 8.33 18.63 -5.52
CA GLY A 140 9.71 18.29 -5.85
C GLY A 140 9.83 17.51 -7.13
#